data_03d75e23d38aa2a15244e784c9dd6511
#
_entry.id   03d75e23d38aa2a15244e784c9dd6511
#
_cell.length_a   1.000
_cell.length_b   1.000
_cell.length_c   1.000
_cell.angle_alpha   90.00
_cell.angle_beta   90.00
_cell.angle_gamma   90.00
#
_symmetry.space_group_name_H-M   'P 1'
#
loop_
_entity.id
_entity.type
_entity.pdbx_description
1 polymer ?
#
loop_
_entity_poly.entity_id
_entity_poly.type
_entity_poly.pdbx_seq_one_letter_code
_entity_poly.pdbx_strand_id
1 'polypeptide(L)'
;MIIDEISMVRADIIDFIDKILRVYSQNMREPFGGKQILLVGDVFQLEPVIKNDEREIINRFYPTPYFFSARVFQEMELVSIELTKVYRQSDKIFVNVLDHIRTNTAGAADLQLLNTRYNTHIEENESDMYITLATRRDTVDFINEKKLSELPGESTILTGEIHGEFPESSLPTQMELEVKPGAQIIFIKNDYDHRWVNGTIGTISGIDEEDTLYVITEDGQEFDVKKDSWRNIRYKYNELEKKIEEEELGVFIQYPIRLAWAITIHKSQGLTFSRVVIDFTGGVFAGGQAYVALSRCTSLDGIQLKKQITRGDIFVRPEIVKFSQRFNNRQSIEKALNAGTS
;
A
#
# COMPACT_ATOMS: atom_id res chain seq x y z
N MET A 1 -6.72 -4.05 -19.96
CA MET A 1 -6.04 -4.44 -18.71
C MET A 1 -5.91 -3.22 -17.83
N ILE A 2 -6.15 -3.33 -16.53
CA ILE A 2 -5.96 -2.24 -15.57
C ILE A 2 -4.82 -2.65 -14.63
N ILE A 3 -3.89 -1.72 -14.36
CA ILE A 3 -2.79 -1.88 -13.40
C ILE A 3 -2.94 -0.78 -12.37
N ASP A 4 -3.26 -1.15 -11.15
CA ASP A 4 -3.41 -0.24 -10.01
C ASP A 4 -2.11 -0.08 -9.23
N GLU A 5 -2.01 0.96 -8.39
CA GLU A 5 -0.82 1.32 -7.60
C GLU A 5 0.47 1.37 -8.44
N ILE A 6 0.36 1.99 -9.62
CA ILE A 6 1.41 2.00 -10.65
C ILE A 6 2.73 2.62 -10.16
N SER A 7 2.70 3.48 -9.15
CA SER A 7 3.92 4.09 -8.57
C SER A 7 4.92 3.06 -8.06
N MET A 8 4.43 1.90 -7.58
CA MET A 8 5.25 0.82 -7.04
C MET A 8 5.67 -0.22 -8.08
N VAL A 9 5.18 -0.11 -9.32
CA VAL A 9 5.50 -1.05 -10.39
C VAL A 9 6.80 -0.66 -11.08
N ARG A 10 7.74 -1.61 -11.17
CA ARG A 10 9.04 -1.39 -11.82
C ARG A 10 8.92 -1.39 -13.36
N ALA A 11 9.85 -0.70 -14.01
CA ALA A 11 9.92 -0.62 -15.47
C ALA A 11 10.05 -1.99 -16.16
N ASP A 12 10.85 -2.90 -15.59
CA ASP A 12 11.05 -4.26 -16.11
C ASP A 12 9.76 -5.10 -16.04
N ILE A 13 8.92 -4.88 -15.03
CA ILE A 13 7.61 -5.55 -14.93
C ILE A 13 6.67 -5.07 -16.03
N ILE A 14 6.67 -3.80 -16.36
CA ILE A 14 5.87 -3.25 -17.46
C ILE A 14 6.31 -3.84 -18.80
N ASP A 15 7.62 -3.92 -19.06
CA ASP A 15 8.14 -4.54 -20.29
C ASP A 15 7.86 -6.05 -20.32
N PHE A 16 7.86 -6.71 -19.17
CA PHE A 16 7.45 -8.12 -19.08
C PHE A 16 5.96 -8.28 -19.44
N ILE A 17 5.09 -7.42 -18.92
CA ILE A 17 3.65 -7.40 -19.24
C ILE A 17 3.46 -7.15 -20.75
N ASP A 18 4.16 -6.18 -21.32
CA ASP A 18 4.13 -5.90 -22.75
C ASP A 18 4.48 -7.16 -23.57
N LYS A 19 5.60 -7.79 -23.24
CA LYS A 19 6.06 -9.00 -23.92
C LYS A 19 5.04 -10.13 -23.85
N ILE A 20 4.48 -10.38 -22.67
CA ILE A 20 3.47 -11.43 -22.46
C ILE A 20 2.22 -11.12 -23.31
N LEU A 21 1.73 -9.90 -23.26
CA LEU A 21 0.54 -9.52 -24.04
C LEU A 21 0.77 -9.62 -25.54
N ARG A 22 1.95 -9.24 -26.06
CA ARG A 22 2.30 -9.41 -27.50
C ARG A 22 2.28 -10.89 -27.90
N VAL A 23 2.85 -11.78 -27.06
CA VAL A 23 2.87 -13.22 -27.33
C VAL A 23 1.47 -13.81 -27.36
N TYR A 24 0.69 -13.58 -26.30
CA TYR A 24 -0.65 -14.20 -26.17
C TYR A 24 -1.71 -13.59 -27.08
N SER A 25 -1.59 -12.33 -27.50
CA SER A 25 -2.46 -11.77 -28.53
C SER A 25 -2.00 -12.07 -29.96
N GLN A 26 -0.87 -12.78 -30.11
CA GLN A 26 -0.23 -13.06 -31.41
C GLN A 26 0.06 -11.80 -32.23
N ASN A 27 0.25 -10.68 -31.54
CA ASN A 27 0.53 -9.39 -32.17
C ASN A 27 1.85 -8.83 -31.60
N MET A 28 2.96 -9.21 -32.26
CA MET A 28 4.31 -8.80 -31.85
C MET A 28 4.65 -7.35 -32.27
N ARG A 29 3.82 -6.73 -33.12
CA ARG A 29 4.14 -5.42 -33.72
C ARG A 29 3.67 -4.25 -32.87
N GLU A 30 2.53 -4.42 -32.21
CA GLU A 30 1.92 -3.35 -31.45
C GLU A 30 2.27 -3.45 -29.96
N PRO A 31 2.53 -2.30 -29.28
CA PRO A 31 2.68 -2.27 -27.83
C PRO A 31 1.52 -2.98 -27.12
N PHE A 32 1.86 -3.76 -26.09
CA PHE A 32 0.92 -4.58 -25.34
C PHE A 32 0.05 -5.52 -26.20
N GLY A 33 0.55 -5.89 -27.39
CA GLY A 33 -0.20 -6.73 -28.34
C GLY A 33 -1.48 -6.07 -28.85
N GLY A 34 -1.54 -4.75 -28.92
CA GLY A 34 -2.71 -3.97 -29.31
C GLY A 34 -3.79 -3.88 -28.24
N LYS A 35 -3.51 -4.30 -26.99
CA LYS A 35 -4.47 -4.21 -25.88
C LYS A 35 -4.45 -2.83 -25.23
N GLN A 36 -5.63 -2.32 -24.90
CA GLN A 36 -5.75 -1.10 -24.11
C GLN A 36 -5.28 -1.33 -22.68
N ILE A 37 -4.39 -0.46 -22.20
CA ILE A 37 -3.84 -0.48 -20.85
C ILE A 37 -4.28 0.78 -20.12
N LEU A 38 -4.79 0.62 -18.92
CA LEU A 38 -5.07 1.70 -17.98
C LEU A 38 -4.15 1.54 -16.76
N LEU A 39 -3.32 2.55 -16.52
CA LEU A 39 -2.43 2.64 -15.37
C LEU A 39 -3.08 3.59 -14.37
N VAL A 40 -3.28 3.15 -13.13
CA VAL A 40 -3.92 3.93 -12.07
C VAL A 40 -2.97 4.05 -10.90
N GLY A 41 -2.91 5.21 -10.23
CA GLY A 41 -2.10 5.43 -9.04
C GLY A 41 -1.63 6.87 -8.90
N ASP A 42 -0.84 7.14 -7.88
CA ASP A 42 -0.24 8.44 -7.62
C ASP A 42 1.29 8.31 -7.65
N VAL A 43 1.92 8.87 -8.67
CA VAL A 43 3.38 8.77 -8.89
C VAL A 43 4.21 9.43 -7.78
N PHE A 44 3.59 10.30 -6.99
CA PHE A 44 4.24 10.94 -5.84
C PHE A 44 4.16 10.12 -4.55
N GLN A 45 3.44 9.00 -4.56
CA GLN A 45 3.45 8.03 -3.47
C GLN A 45 4.76 7.23 -3.48
N LEU A 46 4.76 6.06 -2.83
CA LEU A 46 5.98 5.27 -2.67
C LEU A 46 6.55 4.81 -4.01
N GLU A 47 7.87 4.89 -4.10
CA GLU A 47 8.65 4.40 -5.23
C GLU A 47 8.76 2.86 -5.23
N PRO A 48 9.07 2.22 -6.39
CA PRO A 48 9.27 0.79 -6.46
C PRO A 48 10.38 0.31 -5.52
N VAL A 49 10.14 -0.77 -4.80
CA VAL A 49 11.14 -1.39 -3.95
C VAL A 49 12.10 -2.21 -4.82
N ILE A 50 13.40 -1.92 -4.71
CA ILE A 50 14.46 -2.64 -5.42
C ILE A 50 15.41 -3.22 -4.38
N LYS A 51 15.63 -4.52 -4.43
CA LYS A 51 16.64 -5.18 -3.61
C LYS A 51 18.05 -4.76 -4.05
N ASN A 52 18.98 -4.77 -3.12
CA ASN A 52 20.36 -4.31 -3.40
C ASN A 52 21.05 -5.13 -4.51
N ASP A 53 20.80 -6.42 -4.58
CA ASP A 53 21.30 -7.34 -5.59
C ASP A 53 20.70 -7.12 -6.99
N GLU A 54 19.47 -6.61 -7.05
CA GLU A 54 18.78 -6.29 -8.30
C GLU A 54 19.12 -4.91 -8.87
N ARG A 55 19.58 -3.98 -8.00
CA ARG A 55 19.79 -2.57 -8.36
C ARG A 55 20.76 -2.37 -9.52
N GLU A 56 21.88 -3.10 -9.53
CA GLU A 56 22.84 -3.02 -10.62
C GLU A 56 22.25 -3.50 -11.94
N ILE A 57 21.44 -4.56 -11.90
CA ILE A 57 20.80 -5.12 -13.09
C ILE A 57 19.81 -4.11 -13.65
N ILE A 58 18.92 -3.57 -12.82
CA ILE A 58 17.91 -2.59 -13.24
C ILE A 58 18.59 -1.36 -13.86
N ASN A 59 19.61 -0.81 -13.23
CA ASN A 59 20.32 0.38 -13.71
C ASN A 59 21.08 0.18 -15.04
N ARG A 60 21.40 -1.08 -15.42
CA ARG A 60 22.00 -1.37 -16.73
C ARG A 60 21.00 -1.26 -17.87
N PHE A 61 19.73 -1.53 -17.61
CA PHE A 61 18.70 -1.65 -18.63
C PHE A 61 17.71 -0.50 -18.67
N TYR A 62 17.57 0.24 -17.56
CA TYR A 62 16.58 1.30 -17.40
C TYR A 62 17.22 2.56 -16.81
N PRO A 63 16.88 3.77 -17.33
CA PRO A 63 17.36 5.04 -16.75
C PRO A 63 16.90 5.25 -15.32
N THR A 64 15.70 4.75 -14.99
CA THR A 64 15.12 4.77 -13.66
C THR A 64 14.29 3.50 -13.43
N PRO A 65 14.04 3.11 -12.17
CA PRO A 65 13.21 1.94 -11.90
C PRO A 65 11.72 2.15 -12.12
N TYR A 66 11.28 3.40 -12.30
CA TYR A 66 9.86 3.74 -12.41
C TYR A 66 9.24 3.19 -13.68
N PHE A 67 7.95 2.84 -13.60
CA PHE A 67 7.18 2.28 -14.70
C PHE A 67 7.32 3.06 -16.01
N PHE A 68 7.36 4.40 -15.94
CA PHE A 68 7.45 5.26 -17.12
C PHE A 68 8.82 5.21 -17.82
N SER A 69 9.81 4.52 -17.25
CA SER A 69 11.10 4.22 -17.90
C SER A 69 11.08 2.90 -18.68
N ALA A 70 9.96 2.18 -18.70
CA ALA A 70 9.82 0.97 -19.50
C ALA A 70 10.03 1.26 -20.98
N ARG A 71 10.66 0.32 -21.67
CA ARG A 71 11.04 0.47 -23.09
C ARG A 71 9.84 0.57 -24.01
N VAL A 72 8.75 -0.10 -23.67
CA VAL A 72 7.50 -0.04 -24.44
C VAL A 72 7.00 1.39 -24.61
N PHE A 73 7.25 2.30 -23.65
CA PHE A 73 6.87 3.72 -23.75
C PHE A 73 7.80 4.55 -24.66
N GLN A 74 8.80 3.93 -25.30
CA GLN A 74 9.53 4.53 -26.41
C GLN A 74 8.81 4.28 -27.75
N GLU A 75 7.96 3.25 -27.80
CA GLU A 75 7.19 2.87 -28.99
C GLU A 75 5.79 3.50 -29.03
N MET A 76 5.30 3.98 -27.88
CA MET A 76 3.97 4.59 -27.76
C MET A 76 3.98 5.82 -26.85
N GLU A 77 3.04 6.72 -27.06
CA GLU A 77 2.82 7.87 -26.18
C GLU A 77 1.94 7.47 -24.99
N LEU A 78 2.43 7.75 -23.78
CA LEU A 78 1.67 7.57 -22.54
C LEU A 78 0.88 8.86 -22.25
N VAL A 79 -0.43 8.82 -22.46
CA VAL A 79 -1.32 9.94 -22.12
C VAL A 79 -1.61 9.90 -20.62
N SER A 80 -1.29 10.98 -19.92
CA SER A 80 -1.41 11.06 -18.45
C SER A 80 -2.43 12.12 -18.06
N ILE A 81 -3.46 11.68 -17.34
CA ILE A 81 -4.54 12.53 -16.82
C ILE A 81 -4.46 12.53 -15.30
N GLU A 82 -4.38 13.71 -14.70
CA GLU A 82 -4.40 13.89 -13.26
C GLU A 82 -5.80 14.27 -12.78
N LEU A 83 -6.32 13.50 -11.82
CA LEU A 83 -7.55 13.81 -11.11
C LEU A 83 -7.23 14.80 -9.97
N THR A 84 -7.95 15.90 -9.91
CA THR A 84 -7.65 17.02 -8.99
C THR A 84 -8.54 17.08 -7.75
N LYS A 85 -9.65 16.33 -7.73
CA LYS A 85 -10.58 16.34 -6.61
C LYS A 85 -10.18 15.33 -5.54
N VAL A 86 -9.96 15.83 -4.32
CA VAL A 86 -9.64 15.01 -3.14
C VAL A 86 -10.95 14.67 -2.41
N TYR A 87 -11.11 13.41 -2.00
CA TYR A 87 -12.29 12.90 -1.29
C TYR A 87 -11.98 12.42 0.13
N ARG A 88 -10.73 12.04 0.42
CA ARG A 88 -10.33 11.49 1.73
C ARG A 88 -10.32 12.55 2.81
N GLN A 89 -9.83 13.76 2.51
CA GLN A 89 -9.76 14.89 3.42
C GLN A 89 -10.77 15.94 3.02
N SER A 90 -11.44 16.54 4.01
CA SER A 90 -12.38 17.65 3.81
C SER A 90 -11.78 19.02 4.15
N ASP A 91 -10.77 19.09 5.01
CA ASP A 91 -10.08 20.32 5.39
C ASP A 91 -9.17 20.81 4.26
N LYS A 92 -9.53 21.94 3.68
CA LYS A 92 -8.80 22.56 2.56
C LYS A 92 -7.38 22.97 2.93
N ILE A 93 -7.14 23.38 4.19
CA ILE A 93 -5.80 23.78 4.65
C ILE A 93 -4.91 22.54 4.66
N PHE A 94 -5.39 21.45 5.24
CA PHE A 94 -4.64 20.20 5.28
C PHE A 94 -4.42 19.62 3.88
N VAL A 95 -5.43 19.65 3.00
CA VAL A 95 -5.29 19.24 1.59
C VAL A 95 -4.19 20.02 0.88
N ASN A 96 -4.14 21.36 1.05
CA ASN A 96 -3.09 22.19 0.45
C ASN A 96 -1.70 21.82 0.99
N VAL A 97 -1.57 21.60 2.30
CA VAL A 97 -0.29 21.16 2.90
C VAL A 97 0.15 19.82 2.32
N LEU A 98 -0.76 18.87 2.19
CA LEU A 98 -0.48 17.57 1.58
C LEU A 98 -0.01 17.72 0.12
N ASP A 99 -0.63 18.61 -0.66
CA ASP A 99 -0.22 18.88 -2.04
C ASP A 99 1.18 19.53 -2.11
N HIS A 100 1.49 20.46 -1.21
CA HIS A 100 2.82 21.06 -1.12
C HIS A 100 3.89 20.00 -0.76
N ILE A 101 3.57 19.05 0.13
CA ILE A 101 4.49 17.94 0.47
C ILE A 101 4.64 17.00 -0.72
N ARG A 102 3.51 16.61 -1.34
CA ARG A 102 3.45 15.75 -2.50
C ARG A 102 4.33 16.28 -3.64
N THR A 103 4.24 17.56 -3.95
CA THR A 103 4.97 18.21 -5.03
C THR A 103 6.35 18.75 -4.63
N ASN A 104 6.78 18.52 -3.38
CA ASN A 104 8.03 19.02 -2.82
C ASN A 104 8.14 20.55 -2.79
N THR A 105 7.04 21.26 -2.68
CA THR A 105 6.96 22.73 -2.60
C THR A 105 6.65 23.24 -1.20
N ALA A 106 6.56 22.36 -0.20
CA ALA A 106 6.27 22.71 1.19
C ALA A 106 7.20 23.78 1.72
N GLY A 107 6.64 24.87 2.24
CA GLY A 107 7.36 25.99 2.84
C GLY A 107 7.45 25.91 4.37
N ALA A 108 8.02 26.97 4.97
CA ALA A 108 8.16 27.04 6.43
C ALA A 108 6.79 27.03 7.15
N ALA A 109 5.77 27.67 6.57
CA ALA A 109 4.41 27.71 7.13
C ALA A 109 3.76 26.32 7.17
N ASP A 110 3.95 25.52 6.12
CA ASP A 110 3.43 24.14 6.07
C ASP A 110 4.08 23.26 7.15
N LEU A 111 5.41 23.36 7.29
CA LEU A 111 6.16 22.65 8.32
C LEU A 111 5.76 23.10 9.72
N GLN A 112 5.57 24.40 9.93
CA GLN A 112 5.11 24.94 11.21
C GLN A 112 3.73 24.40 11.57
N LEU A 113 2.81 24.39 10.61
CA LEU A 113 1.47 23.84 10.83
C LEU A 113 1.50 22.35 11.16
N LEU A 114 2.23 21.54 10.41
CA LEU A 114 2.37 20.11 10.71
C LEU A 114 3.01 19.89 12.09
N ASN A 115 4.04 20.67 12.43
CA ASN A 115 4.74 20.54 13.70
C ASN A 115 3.93 21.00 14.92
N THR A 116 2.76 21.63 14.73
CA THR A 116 1.79 21.80 15.84
C THR A 116 1.30 20.45 16.37
N ARG A 117 1.43 19.39 15.58
CA ARG A 117 1.05 18.02 15.96
C ARG A 117 2.17 17.23 16.65
N TYR A 118 3.33 17.83 16.82
CA TYR A 118 4.42 17.27 17.61
C TYR A 118 4.14 17.42 19.10
N ASN A 119 4.37 16.35 19.87
CA ASN A 119 4.08 16.28 21.32
C ASN A 119 2.60 16.53 21.71
N THR A 120 1.67 16.51 20.75
CA THR A 120 0.26 16.40 21.10
C THR A 120 0.02 14.96 21.54
N HIS A 121 -0.72 14.80 22.63
CA HIS A 121 -1.21 13.47 22.99
C HIS A 121 -2.54 13.28 22.24
N ILE A 122 -2.63 12.20 21.48
CA ILE A 122 -3.93 11.70 21.06
C ILE A 122 -4.55 11.23 22.38
N GLU A 123 -5.61 11.90 22.83
CA GLU A 123 -6.28 11.52 24.09
C GLU A 123 -6.66 10.05 24.01
N GLU A 124 -6.09 9.25 24.89
CA GLU A 124 -6.40 7.84 25.04
C GLU A 124 -7.74 7.72 25.77
N ASN A 125 -8.83 7.99 25.05
CA ASN A 125 -10.09 7.43 25.48
C ASN A 125 -10.02 5.92 25.20
N GLU A 126 -10.44 5.09 26.14
CA GLU A 126 -10.37 3.61 26.04
C GLU A 126 -11.03 3.04 24.77
N SER A 127 -11.91 3.81 24.11
CA SER A 127 -12.57 3.45 22.85
C SER A 127 -11.84 3.93 21.56
N ASP A 128 -10.83 4.78 21.69
CA ASP A 128 -10.22 5.45 20.55
C ASP A 128 -9.00 4.69 20.02
N MET A 129 -9.21 3.89 19.00
CA MET A 129 -8.12 3.17 18.34
C MET A 129 -7.27 4.15 17.53
N TYR A 130 -5.96 4.02 17.62
CA TYR A 130 -5.01 4.72 16.75
C TYR A 130 -3.94 3.75 16.28
N ILE A 131 -3.30 4.07 15.17
CA ILE A 131 -2.23 3.24 14.59
C ILE A 131 -0.94 4.05 14.44
N THR A 132 0.19 3.43 14.77
CA THR A 132 1.50 4.04 14.53
C THR A 132 2.00 3.66 13.14
N LEU A 133 2.29 4.66 12.32
CA LEU A 133 2.91 4.50 11.00
C LEU A 133 4.43 4.74 11.14
N ALA A 134 5.23 3.70 10.99
CA ALA A 134 6.67 3.79 11.12
C ALA A 134 7.39 3.53 9.78
N THR A 135 8.59 4.09 9.63
CA THR A 135 9.40 3.94 8.43
C THR A 135 10.04 2.56 8.33
N ARG A 136 10.30 1.89 9.45
CA ARG A 136 11.05 0.63 9.55
C ARG A 136 10.23 -0.51 10.14
N ARG A 137 10.51 -1.72 9.68
CA ARG A 137 9.84 -2.93 10.15
C ARG A 137 10.24 -3.28 11.60
N ASP A 138 11.51 -3.14 11.96
CA ASP A 138 12.01 -3.41 13.31
C ASP A 138 11.31 -2.54 14.37
N THR A 139 11.05 -1.28 14.05
CA THR A 139 10.26 -0.36 14.92
C THR A 139 8.83 -0.83 15.08
N VAL A 140 8.20 -1.30 14.00
CA VAL A 140 6.83 -1.83 14.01
C VAL A 140 6.75 -3.10 14.87
N ASP A 141 7.66 -4.04 14.65
CA ASP A 141 7.70 -5.30 15.37
C ASP A 141 7.90 -5.04 16.87
N PHE A 142 8.86 -4.17 17.24
CA PHE A 142 9.08 -3.76 18.64
C PHE A 142 7.85 -3.13 19.30
N ILE A 143 7.13 -2.22 18.60
CA ILE A 143 5.93 -1.58 19.16
C ILE A 143 4.84 -2.63 19.40
N ASN A 144 4.60 -3.50 18.42
CA ASN A 144 3.55 -4.52 18.52
C ASN A 144 3.85 -5.55 19.62
N GLU A 145 5.08 -6.06 19.67
CA GLU A 145 5.52 -7.01 20.72
C GLU A 145 5.42 -6.40 22.13
N LYS A 146 5.91 -5.15 22.26
CA LYS A 146 5.84 -4.44 23.54
C LYS A 146 4.38 -4.27 23.99
N LYS A 147 3.51 -3.75 23.11
CA LYS A 147 2.08 -3.52 23.44
C LYS A 147 1.37 -4.83 23.77
N LEU A 148 1.67 -5.91 23.04
CA LEU A 148 1.11 -7.23 23.35
C LEU A 148 1.57 -7.73 24.72
N SER A 149 2.85 -7.54 25.06
CA SER A 149 3.40 -7.96 26.36
C SER A 149 2.82 -7.18 27.55
N GLU A 150 2.43 -5.91 27.34
CA GLU A 150 1.80 -5.04 28.35
C GLU A 150 0.35 -5.43 28.64
N LEU A 151 -0.31 -6.18 27.76
CA LEU A 151 -1.67 -6.66 28.01
C LEU A 151 -1.71 -7.74 29.09
N PRO A 152 -2.71 -7.70 29.99
CA PRO A 152 -2.90 -8.74 31.00
C PRO A 152 -3.31 -10.08 30.37
N GLY A 153 -3.14 -11.15 31.14
CA GLY A 153 -3.57 -12.50 30.75
C GLY A 153 -2.52 -13.28 29.96
N GLU A 154 -2.85 -14.52 29.69
CA GLU A 154 -2.02 -15.45 28.91
C GLU A 154 -2.20 -15.20 27.42
N SER A 155 -1.13 -15.40 26.65
CA SER A 155 -1.19 -15.33 25.19
C SER A 155 -1.66 -16.66 24.59
N THR A 156 -2.39 -16.55 23.49
CA THR A 156 -2.78 -17.69 22.66
C THR A 156 -1.97 -17.62 21.35
N ILE A 157 -1.41 -18.74 20.95
CA ILE A 157 -0.71 -18.86 19.67
C ILE A 157 -1.66 -19.50 18.67
N LEU A 158 -2.05 -18.74 17.67
CA LEU A 158 -2.88 -19.18 16.57
C LEU A 158 -1.98 -19.66 15.43
N THR A 159 -1.93 -20.96 15.23
CA THR A 159 -1.05 -21.57 14.20
C THR A 159 -1.77 -21.64 12.86
N GLY A 160 -1.10 -21.14 11.82
CA GLY A 160 -1.53 -21.29 10.43
C GLY A 160 -1.22 -22.68 9.88
N GLU A 161 -1.77 -22.97 8.71
CA GLU A 161 -1.60 -24.25 8.03
C GLU A 161 -1.18 -24.00 6.58
N ILE A 162 -0.24 -24.79 6.07
CA ILE A 162 0.16 -24.77 4.67
C ILE A 162 -0.14 -26.14 4.06
N HIS A 163 -0.88 -26.15 2.97
CA HIS A 163 -1.12 -27.31 2.13
C HIS A 163 -0.46 -27.08 0.77
N GLY A 164 0.40 -27.99 0.32
CA GLY A 164 1.14 -27.84 -0.94
C GLY A 164 2.31 -26.85 -0.84
N GLU A 165 2.58 -26.12 -1.92
CA GLU A 165 3.68 -25.16 -2.02
C GLU A 165 3.22 -23.74 -1.72
N PHE A 166 3.67 -23.16 -0.62
CA PHE A 166 3.43 -21.75 -0.30
C PHE A 166 4.71 -21.12 0.25
N PRO A 167 5.39 -20.22 -0.50
CA PRO A 167 6.65 -19.64 -0.07
C PRO A 167 6.47 -18.81 1.22
N GLU A 168 7.34 -19.00 2.19
CA GLU A 168 7.30 -18.28 3.47
C GLU A 168 7.38 -16.76 3.29
N SER A 169 8.14 -16.30 2.29
CA SER A 169 8.22 -14.86 1.95
C SER A 169 6.94 -14.26 1.40
N SER A 170 5.97 -15.10 1.01
CA SER A 170 4.67 -14.71 0.46
C SER A 170 3.53 -14.81 1.46
N LEU A 171 3.82 -15.21 2.71
CA LEU A 171 2.82 -15.31 3.76
C LEU A 171 2.17 -13.93 4.04
N PRO A 172 0.84 -13.83 3.94
CA PRO A 172 0.14 -12.57 4.18
C PRO A 172 0.16 -12.15 5.65
N THR A 173 0.26 -13.11 6.58
CA THR A 173 0.43 -12.90 8.02
C THR A 173 1.43 -13.92 8.58
N GLN A 174 1.68 -13.89 9.89
CA GLN A 174 2.60 -14.81 10.56
C GLN A 174 2.03 -16.23 10.59
N MET A 175 2.90 -17.23 10.46
CA MET A 175 2.53 -18.63 10.63
C MET A 175 2.06 -18.92 12.06
N GLU A 176 2.76 -18.38 13.04
CA GLU A 176 2.38 -18.37 14.44
C GLU A 176 2.02 -16.95 14.85
N LEU A 177 0.74 -16.72 15.06
CA LEU A 177 0.22 -15.41 15.44
C LEU A 177 -0.10 -15.40 16.93
N GLU A 178 0.75 -14.76 17.71
CA GLU A 178 0.53 -14.57 19.12
C GLU A 178 -0.46 -13.44 19.37
N VAL A 179 -1.52 -13.71 20.14
CA VAL A 179 -2.59 -12.77 20.44
C VAL A 179 -3.03 -12.87 21.90
N LYS A 180 -3.69 -11.82 22.38
CA LYS A 180 -4.37 -11.78 23.70
C LYS A 180 -5.70 -11.05 23.55
N PRO A 181 -6.68 -11.30 24.42
CA PRO A 181 -7.81 -10.37 24.57
C PRO A 181 -7.30 -8.96 24.84
N GLY A 182 -7.90 -7.96 24.21
CA GLY A 182 -7.43 -6.57 24.21
C GLY A 182 -6.39 -6.23 23.14
N ALA A 183 -5.90 -7.22 22.37
CA ALA A 183 -4.94 -6.94 21.30
C ALA A 183 -5.58 -6.19 20.14
N GLN A 184 -4.96 -5.08 19.75
CA GLN A 184 -5.36 -4.33 18.57
C GLN A 184 -4.85 -5.02 17.29
N ILE A 185 -5.77 -5.23 16.36
CA ILE A 185 -5.49 -5.90 15.09
C ILE A 185 -5.96 -5.05 13.90
N ILE A 186 -5.47 -5.43 12.74
CA ILE A 186 -5.98 -4.96 11.45
C ILE A 186 -6.35 -6.16 10.59
N PHE A 187 -7.52 -6.09 9.96
CA PHE A 187 -7.92 -7.06 8.96
C PHE A 187 -7.09 -6.88 7.68
N ILE A 188 -6.57 -7.98 7.14
CA ILE A 188 -5.72 -7.99 5.94
C ILE A 188 -6.40 -8.58 4.70
N LYS A 189 -7.68 -8.85 4.81
CA LYS A 189 -8.53 -9.38 3.74
C LYS A 189 -9.95 -8.87 3.91
N ASN A 190 -10.64 -8.61 2.78
CA ASN A 190 -12.07 -8.28 2.82
C ASN A 190 -12.87 -9.50 3.25
N ASP A 191 -13.85 -9.29 4.10
CA ASP A 191 -14.81 -10.34 4.46
C ASP A 191 -15.76 -10.67 3.30
N TYR A 192 -16.13 -11.92 3.18
CA TYR A 192 -17.02 -12.37 2.13
C TYR A 192 -18.44 -11.77 2.29
N ASP A 193 -18.91 -11.65 3.53
CA ASP A 193 -20.23 -11.08 3.87
C ASP A 193 -20.18 -9.56 4.06
N HIS A 194 -19.06 -8.90 3.68
CA HIS A 194 -18.85 -7.45 3.77
C HIS A 194 -18.96 -6.88 5.20
N ARG A 195 -18.69 -7.67 6.23
CA ARG A 195 -18.70 -7.25 7.64
C ARG A 195 -17.54 -6.31 7.95
N TRP A 196 -16.38 -6.52 7.30
CA TRP A 196 -15.21 -5.66 7.34
C TRP A 196 -14.48 -5.64 5.98
N VAL A 197 -13.60 -4.67 5.82
CA VAL A 197 -12.72 -4.56 4.65
C VAL A 197 -11.25 -4.65 5.07
N ASN A 198 -10.37 -4.93 4.13
CA ASN A 198 -8.93 -4.84 4.35
C ASN A 198 -8.56 -3.45 4.85
N GLY A 199 -7.87 -3.38 6.00
CA GLY A 199 -7.52 -2.13 6.67
C GLY A 199 -8.44 -1.74 7.83
N THR A 200 -9.56 -2.43 8.04
CA THR A 200 -10.41 -2.23 9.24
C THR A 200 -9.62 -2.59 10.49
N ILE A 201 -9.63 -1.71 11.48
CA ILE A 201 -8.99 -1.92 12.79
C ILE A 201 -10.03 -2.47 13.76
N GLY A 202 -9.58 -3.35 14.65
CA GLY A 202 -10.41 -3.90 15.72
C GLY A 202 -9.58 -4.30 16.92
N THR A 203 -10.26 -4.66 18.01
CA THR A 203 -9.67 -5.20 19.24
C THR A 203 -10.23 -6.58 19.49
N ILE A 204 -9.38 -7.54 19.79
CA ILE A 204 -9.80 -8.88 20.19
C ILE A 204 -10.53 -8.80 21.51
N SER A 205 -11.82 -9.15 21.53
CA SER A 205 -12.64 -9.22 22.75
C SER A 205 -12.53 -10.57 23.43
N GLY A 206 -12.31 -11.64 22.66
CA GLY A 206 -12.18 -13.00 23.21
C GLY A 206 -11.76 -14.02 22.16
N ILE A 207 -11.47 -15.22 22.65
CA ILE A 207 -11.19 -16.42 21.86
C ILE A 207 -11.94 -17.55 22.54
N ASP A 208 -12.76 -18.30 21.81
CA ASP A 208 -13.49 -19.43 22.38
C ASP A 208 -12.71 -20.76 22.30
N GLU A 209 -13.28 -21.82 22.85
CA GLU A 209 -12.68 -23.15 22.86
C GLU A 209 -12.59 -23.80 21.47
N GLU A 210 -13.30 -23.26 20.48
CA GLU A 210 -13.29 -23.71 19.06
C GLU A 210 -12.34 -22.85 18.20
N ASP A 211 -11.46 -22.08 18.86
CA ASP A 211 -10.53 -21.13 18.19
C ASP A 211 -11.24 -20.05 17.35
N THR A 212 -12.49 -19.71 17.66
CA THR A 212 -13.14 -18.55 17.05
C THR A 212 -12.68 -17.27 17.73
N LEU A 213 -12.14 -16.33 16.97
CA LEU A 213 -11.80 -15.00 17.46
C LEU A 213 -13.04 -14.11 17.46
N TYR A 214 -13.24 -13.37 18.53
CA TYR A 214 -14.21 -12.27 18.57
C TYR A 214 -13.47 -10.95 18.53
N VAL A 215 -13.87 -10.08 17.61
CA VAL A 215 -13.22 -8.79 17.36
C VAL A 215 -14.25 -7.67 17.36
N ILE A 216 -14.02 -6.65 18.17
CA ILE A 216 -14.82 -5.41 18.19
C ILE A 216 -14.09 -4.40 17.29
N THR A 217 -14.78 -3.89 16.28
CA THR A 217 -14.27 -2.87 15.35
C THR A 217 -14.47 -1.45 15.90
N GLU A 218 -13.86 -0.45 15.26
CA GLU A 218 -13.88 0.96 15.68
C GLU A 218 -15.31 1.53 15.80
N ASP A 219 -16.27 1.01 15.04
CA ASP A 219 -17.70 1.37 15.12
C ASP A 219 -18.47 0.63 16.23
N GLY A 220 -17.78 -0.17 17.06
CA GLY A 220 -18.35 -0.89 18.20
C GLY A 220 -19.08 -2.18 17.84
N GLN A 221 -19.02 -2.63 16.60
CA GLN A 221 -19.60 -3.90 16.20
C GLN A 221 -18.66 -5.07 16.53
N GLU A 222 -19.22 -6.15 17.08
CA GLU A 222 -18.48 -7.38 17.35
C GLU A 222 -18.72 -8.42 16.27
N PHE A 223 -17.66 -9.05 15.80
CA PHE A 223 -17.69 -10.07 14.77
C PHE A 223 -16.94 -11.32 15.20
N ASP A 224 -17.49 -12.47 14.84
CA ASP A 224 -16.77 -13.75 14.86
C ASP A 224 -15.85 -13.86 13.66
N VAL A 225 -14.59 -14.12 13.90
CA VAL A 225 -13.53 -14.20 12.89
C VAL A 225 -12.97 -15.61 12.86
N LYS A 226 -13.05 -16.25 11.71
CA LYS A 226 -12.52 -17.60 11.47
C LYS A 226 -11.29 -17.53 10.56
N LYS A 227 -10.54 -18.63 10.53
CA LYS A 227 -9.44 -18.80 9.57
C LYS A 227 -9.97 -18.65 8.13
N ASP A 228 -9.20 -18.01 7.30
CA ASP A 228 -9.44 -17.83 5.87
C ASP A 228 -8.23 -18.35 5.08
N SER A 229 -8.36 -18.54 3.80
CA SER A 229 -7.36 -19.15 2.95
C SER A 229 -6.80 -18.19 1.91
N TRP A 230 -5.51 -18.33 1.61
CA TRP A 230 -4.83 -17.68 0.50
C TRP A 230 -4.26 -18.74 -0.42
N ARG A 231 -4.54 -18.62 -1.72
CA ARG A 231 -4.09 -19.59 -2.73
C ARG A 231 -2.81 -19.12 -3.40
N ASN A 232 -1.83 -20.01 -3.49
CA ASN A 232 -0.67 -19.83 -4.37
C ASN A 232 -1.02 -20.45 -5.71
N ILE A 233 -1.19 -19.61 -6.73
CA ILE A 233 -1.67 -20.03 -8.04
C ILE A 233 -0.57 -19.81 -9.07
N ARG A 234 -0.36 -20.82 -9.92
CA ARG A 234 0.42 -20.72 -11.14
C ARG A 234 -0.52 -20.66 -12.33
N TYR A 235 -0.32 -19.70 -13.21
CA TYR A 235 -1.06 -19.63 -14.47
C TYR A 235 -0.33 -20.46 -15.53
N LYS A 236 -1.04 -21.41 -16.17
CA LYS A 236 -0.57 -22.18 -17.32
C LYS A 236 -1.42 -21.88 -18.52
N TYR A 237 -0.78 -21.78 -19.68
CA TYR A 237 -1.52 -21.66 -20.93
C TYR A 237 -1.81 -23.06 -21.49
N ASN A 238 -3.12 -23.37 -21.68
CA ASN A 238 -3.59 -24.56 -22.32
C ASN A 238 -3.66 -24.31 -23.84
N GLU A 239 -2.72 -24.88 -24.59
CA GLU A 239 -2.65 -24.69 -26.04
C GLU A 239 -3.85 -25.29 -26.79
N LEU A 240 -4.46 -26.35 -26.27
CA LEU A 240 -5.60 -27.03 -26.90
C LEU A 240 -6.87 -26.18 -26.77
N GLU A 241 -7.13 -25.67 -25.57
CA GLU A 241 -8.31 -24.87 -25.28
C GLU A 241 -8.10 -23.36 -25.51
N LYS A 242 -6.87 -22.95 -25.83
CA LYS A 242 -6.46 -21.54 -26.02
C LYS A 242 -6.86 -20.61 -24.87
N LYS A 243 -6.79 -21.13 -23.65
CA LYS A 243 -7.12 -20.39 -22.43
C LYS A 243 -6.02 -20.49 -21.38
N ILE A 244 -5.99 -19.50 -20.46
CA ILE A 244 -5.16 -19.56 -19.26
C ILE A 244 -5.90 -20.38 -18.21
N GLU A 245 -5.25 -21.39 -17.67
CA GLU A 245 -5.73 -22.22 -16.57
C GLU A 245 -4.99 -21.88 -15.29
N GLU A 246 -5.72 -21.92 -14.18
CA GLU A 246 -5.13 -21.78 -12.85
C GLU A 246 -4.74 -23.17 -12.33
N GLU A 247 -3.47 -23.32 -11.96
CA GLU A 247 -2.96 -24.46 -11.22
C GLU A 247 -2.71 -24.01 -9.78
N GLU A 248 -3.47 -24.52 -8.83
CA GLU A 248 -3.22 -24.30 -7.42
C GLU A 248 -1.99 -25.08 -6.98
N LEU A 249 -0.95 -24.38 -6.56
CA LEU A 249 0.29 -24.98 -6.05
C LEU A 249 0.19 -25.27 -4.56
N GLY A 250 -0.53 -24.45 -3.83
CA GLY A 250 -0.73 -24.61 -2.41
C GLY A 250 -1.67 -23.55 -1.83
N VAL A 251 -2.02 -23.76 -0.57
CA VAL A 251 -2.94 -22.90 0.18
C VAL A 251 -2.33 -22.63 1.54
N PHE A 252 -2.38 -21.38 1.98
CA PHE A 252 -2.09 -20.97 3.35
C PHE A 252 -3.42 -20.62 4.04
N ILE A 253 -3.63 -21.17 5.24
CA ILE A 253 -4.84 -20.97 6.04
C ILE A 253 -4.43 -20.35 7.37
N GLN A 254 -4.99 -19.18 7.67
CA GLN A 254 -4.76 -18.47 8.94
C GLN A 254 -5.88 -17.44 9.16
N TYR A 255 -5.99 -16.86 10.34
CA TYR A 255 -6.86 -15.72 10.58
C TYR A 255 -6.45 -14.52 9.72
N PRO A 256 -7.41 -13.81 9.10
CA PRO A 256 -7.12 -12.69 8.20
C PRO A 256 -6.78 -11.40 8.96
N ILE A 257 -5.90 -11.51 9.95
CA ILE A 257 -5.53 -10.40 10.85
C ILE A 257 -4.01 -10.30 11.04
N ARG A 258 -3.58 -9.15 11.53
CA ARG A 258 -2.24 -8.88 12.08
C ARG A 258 -2.37 -8.00 13.31
N LEU A 259 -1.40 -8.06 14.22
CA LEU A 259 -1.25 -7.03 15.26
C LEU A 259 -1.04 -5.66 14.60
N ALA A 260 -1.68 -4.64 15.13
CA ALA A 260 -1.75 -3.34 14.48
C ALA A 260 -1.73 -2.13 15.41
N TRP A 261 -0.99 -2.16 16.51
CA TRP A 261 -0.61 -0.90 17.18
C TRP A 261 0.37 -0.09 16.32
N ALA A 262 1.15 -0.80 15.47
CA ALA A 262 1.99 -0.19 14.46
C ALA A 262 1.98 -1.00 13.16
N ILE A 263 2.12 -0.29 12.03
CA ILE A 263 2.39 -0.85 10.71
C ILE A 263 3.45 0.00 9.98
N THR A 264 4.09 -0.57 8.97
CA THR A 264 4.98 0.25 8.14
C THR A 264 4.18 1.19 7.23
N ILE A 265 4.76 2.35 6.92
CA ILE A 265 4.17 3.30 5.96
C ILE A 265 3.88 2.62 4.61
N HIS A 266 4.75 1.69 4.17
CA HIS A 266 4.51 0.91 2.94
C HIS A 266 3.21 0.08 3.01
N LYS A 267 2.96 -0.57 4.15
CA LYS A 267 1.74 -1.37 4.34
C LYS A 267 0.49 -0.53 4.60
N SER A 268 0.64 0.76 4.90
CA SER A 268 -0.50 1.67 5.05
C SER A 268 -0.99 2.24 3.72
N GLN A 269 -0.30 1.98 2.61
CA GLN A 269 -0.73 2.46 1.30
C GLN A 269 -2.11 1.88 0.95
N GLY A 270 -2.98 2.70 0.37
CA GLY A 270 -4.39 2.34 0.14
C GLY A 270 -5.31 2.49 1.36
N LEU A 271 -4.77 2.42 2.60
CA LEU A 271 -5.57 2.50 3.81
C LEU A 271 -5.91 3.95 4.21
N THR A 272 -6.91 4.10 5.08
CA THR A 272 -7.38 5.38 5.62
C THR A 272 -7.69 5.24 7.09
N PHE A 273 -7.26 6.19 7.90
CA PHE A 273 -7.42 6.16 9.35
C PHE A 273 -7.97 7.50 9.85
N SER A 274 -8.75 7.45 10.92
CA SER A 274 -9.21 8.64 11.65
C SER A 274 -8.11 9.23 12.52
N ARG A 275 -7.25 8.37 13.11
CA ARG A 275 -6.16 8.76 14.01
C ARG A 275 -4.88 7.99 13.72
N VAL A 276 -3.76 8.71 13.61
CA VAL A 276 -2.46 8.13 13.34
C VAL A 276 -1.36 8.78 14.19
N VAL A 277 -0.45 7.97 14.68
CA VAL A 277 0.83 8.41 15.21
C VAL A 277 1.89 8.20 14.12
N ILE A 278 2.57 9.24 13.69
CA ILE A 278 3.60 9.12 12.65
C ILE A 278 4.98 9.14 13.29
N ASP A 279 5.72 8.06 13.08
CA ASP A 279 7.06 7.86 13.62
C ASP A 279 8.12 7.91 12.53
N PHE A 280 8.75 9.09 12.38
CA PHE A 280 9.89 9.30 11.49
C PHE A 280 11.25 9.21 12.21
N THR A 281 11.31 8.71 13.45
CA THR A 281 12.57 8.60 14.20
C THR A 281 13.59 7.70 13.51
N GLY A 282 13.13 6.67 12.78
CA GLY A 282 13.97 5.81 11.93
C GLY A 282 14.49 6.47 10.65
N GLY A 283 14.17 7.76 10.41
CA GLY A 283 14.48 8.50 9.19
C GLY A 283 13.54 8.19 8.04
N VAL A 284 13.32 9.17 7.15
CA VAL A 284 12.63 9.01 5.88
C VAL A 284 13.67 8.68 4.81
N PHE A 285 13.52 7.56 4.13
CA PHE A 285 14.54 7.05 3.19
C PHE A 285 14.02 6.81 1.76
N ALA A 286 12.69 6.82 1.57
CA ALA A 286 12.06 6.63 0.26
C ALA A 286 11.33 7.90 -0.17
N GLY A 287 11.38 8.21 -1.48
CA GLY A 287 10.59 9.30 -2.06
C GLY A 287 9.10 9.07 -1.82
N GLY A 288 8.37 10.14 -1.50
CA GLY A 288 6.93 10.07 -1.22
C GLY A 288 6.54 9.50 0.15
N GLN A 289 7.48 8.98 0.95
CA GLN A 289 7.17 8.29 2.22
C GLN A 289 6.48 9.21 3.23
N ALA A 290 6.95 10.47 3.36
CA ALA A 290 6.32 11.45 4.23
C ALA A 290 4.89 11.81 3.76
N TYR A 291 4.72 12.01 2.45
CA TYR A 291 3.42 12.26 1.85
C TYR A 291 2.44 11.10 2.10
N VAL A 292 2.88 9.86 1.87
CA VAL A 292 2.03 8.68 2.11
C VAL A 292 1.60 8.62 3.57
N ALA A 293 2.52 8.76 4.52
CA ALA A 293 2.20 8.69 5.95
C ALA A 293 1.15 9.75 6.37
N LEU A 294 1.39 11.01 6.00
CA LEU A 294 0.49 12.12 6.35
C LEU A 294 -0.87 12.00 5.66
N SER A 295 -0.89 11.55 4.41
CA SER A 295 -2.12 11.39 3.62
C SER A 295 -3.01 10.22 4.07
N ARG A 296 -2.53 9.37 4.97
CA ARG A 296 -3.37 8.27 5.53
C ARG A 296 -4.44 8.79 6.48
N CYS A 297 -4.23 9.93 7.12
CA CYS A 297 -5.21 10.51 8.04
C CYS A 297 -6.26 11.33 7.31
N THR A 298 -7.49 11.29 7.82
CA THR A 298 -8.61 12.06 7.27
C THR A 298 -8.56 13.55 7.65
N SER A 299 -7.86 13.90 8.74
CA SER A 299 -7.74 15.28 9.24
C SER A 299 -6.37 15.54 9.85
N LEU A 300 -5.97 16.82 9.91
CA LEU A 300 -4.76 17.23 10.61
C LEU A 300 -4.84 16.93 12.11
N ASP A 301 -6.02 17.11 12.70
CA ASP A 301 -6.22 16.87 14.14
C ASP A 301 -6.09 15.39 14.55
N GLY A 302 -6.31 14.49 13.62
CA GLY A 302 -6.08 13.07 13.83
C GLY A 302 -4.61 12.64 13.77
N ILE A 303 -3.67 13.56 13.52
CA ILE A 303 -2.25 13.26 13.43
C ILE A 303 -1.54 13.59 14.74
N GLN A 304 -0.67 12.69 15.19
CA GLN A 304 0.37 12.96 16.18
C GLN A 304 1.73 12.65 15.56
N LEU A 305 2.70 13.52 15.74
CA LEU A 305 4.08 13.33 15.30
C LEU A 305 4.97 12.94 16.49
N LYS A 306 5.73 11.85 16.38
CA LYS A 306 6.76 11.50 17.37
C LYS A 306 8.05 12.30 17.21
N LYS A 307 8.27 12.89 16.05
CA LYS A 307 9.41 13.74 15.70
C LYS A 307 8.91 14.91 14.88
N GLN A 308 9.49 16.10 15.08
CA GLN A 308 9.23 17.23 14.22
C GLN A 308 9.65 16.91 12.77
N ILE A 309 8.79 17.27 11.83
CA ILE A 309 9.07 17.15 10.40
C ILE A 309 9.97 18.30 9.99
N THR A 310 11.04 17.96 9.28
CA THR A 310 12.00 18.91 8.71
C THR A 310 11.91 18.88 7.19
N ARG A 311 12.51 19.87 6.53
CA ARG A 311 12.61 19.90 5.07
C ARG A 311 13.32 18.65 4.51
N GLY A 312 14.28 18.08 5.27
CA GLY A 312 14.99 16.86 4.89
C GLY A 312 14.15 15.59 4.91
N ASP A 313 13.02 15.60 5.62
CA ASP A 313 12.10 14.46 5.66
C ASP A 313 11.14 14.46 4.46
N ILE A 314 11.09 15.55 3.67
CA ILE A 314 10.21 15.72 2.52
C ILE A 314 11.07 15.79 1.27
N PHE A 315 10.98 14.76 0.43
CA PHE A 315 11.65 14.79 -0.86
C PHE A 315 10.90 13.97 -1.92
N VAL A 316 11.01 14.43 -3.15
CA VAL A 316 10.50 13.78 -4.34
C VAL A 316 11.64 13.65 -5.33
N ARG A 317 11.75 12.52 -5.98
CA ARG A 317 12.79 12.28 -6.99
C ARG A 317 12.60 13.22 -8.18
N PRO A 318 13.68 13.81 -8.72
CA PRO A 318 13.58 14.72 -9.88
C PRO A 318 12.90 14.10 -11.10
N GLU A 319 13.05 12.79 -11.28
CA GLU A 319 12.44 12.04 -12.38
C GLU A 319 10.91 12.05 -12.29
N ILE A 320 10.36 11.96 -11.09
CA ILE A 320 8.92 12.05 -10.83
C ILE A 320 8.41 13.45 -11.18
N VAL A 321 9.12 14.49 -10.71
CA VAL A 321 8.77 15.89 -11.02
C VAL A 321 8.80 16.13 -12.54
N LYS A 322 9.81 15.60 -13.24
CA LYS A 322 9.89 15.70 -14.69
C LYS A 322 8.75 14.96 -15.40
N PHE A 323 8.39 13.79 -14.90
CA PHE A 323 7.29 13.02 -15.47
C PHE A 323 5.94 13.72 -15.27
N SER A 324 5.69 14.30 -14.08
CA SER A 324 4.43 14.99 -13.76
C SER A 324 4.17 16.24 -14.66
N GLN A 325 5.21 16.83 -15.24
CA GLN A 325 5.04 17.93 -16.22
C GLN A 325 4.29 17.52 -17.49
N ARG A 326 4.11 16.21 -17.73
CA ARG A 326 3.35 15.66 -18.86
C ARG A 326 1.85 15.54 -18.56
N PHE A 327 1.45 15.71 -17.30
CA PHE A 327 0.06 15.55 -16.89
C PHE A 327 -0.83 16.59 -17.55
N ASN A 328 -2.02 16.16 -17.93
CA ASN A 328 -3.04 16.99 -18.55
C ASN A 328 -2.56 17.76 -19.81
N ASN A 329 -1.59 17.19 -20.53
CA ASN A 329 -1.14 17.78 -21.80
C ASN A 329 -2.26 17.71 -22.84
N ARG A 330 -2.84 18.86 -23.17
CA ARG A 330 -3.99 18.97 -24.05
C ARG A 330 -3.72 18.39 -25.44
N GLN A 331 -2.54 18.63 -26.01
CA GLN A 331 -2.18 18.14 -27.35
C GLN A 331 -2.11 16.61 -27.39
N SER A 332 -1.49 15.98 -26.37
CA SER A 332 -1.43 14.51 -26.26
C SER A 332 -2.82 13.90 -26.11
N ILE A 333 -3.68 14.52 -25.30
CA ILE A 333 -5.06 14.06 -25.09
C ILE A 333 -5.88 14.17 -26.39
N GLU A 334 -5.85 15.32 -27.07
CA GLU A 334 -6.56 15.52 -28.33
C GLU A 334 -6.09 14.56 -29.43
N LYS A 335 -4.78 14.32 -29.51
CA LYS A 335 -4.20 13.34 -30.46
C LYS A 335 -4.70 11.92 -30.19
N ALA A 336 -4.74 11.51 -28.93
CA ALA A 336 -5.24 10.18 -28.54
C ALA A 336 -6.73 9.98 -28.84
N LEU A 337 -7.55 11.00 -28.59
CA LEU A 337 -8.97 10.98 -28.90
C LEU A 337 -9.22 10.84 -30.41
N ASN A 338 -8.46 11.57 -31.22
CA ASN A 338 -8.59 11.51 -32.69
C ASN A 338 -8.10 10.19 -33.29
N ALA A 339 -7.10 9.54 -32.69
CA ALA A 339 -6.61 8.22 -33.12
C ALA A 339 -7.58 7.08 -32.80
N GLY A 340 -8.43 7.22 -31.80
CA GLY A 340 -9.45 6.22 -31.41
C GLY A 340 -10.74 6.29 -32.22
N THR A 341 -10.91 7.31 -33.08
CA THR A 341 -12.10 7.51 -33.93
C THR A 341 -11.88 7.11 -35.39
N SER A 342 -10.72 6.63 -35.75
CA SER A 342 -10.37 6.08 -37.05
C SER A 342 -10.18 4.56 -36.98
#